data_a7b57eb1bf7873abf7c483bdc3d77c45
#
_entry.id   a7b57eb1bf7873abf7c483bdc3d77c45
#
_cell.length_a   1.000
_cell.length_b   1.000
_cell.length_c   1.000
_cell.angle_alpha   90.00
_cell.angle_beta   90.00
_cell.angle_gamma   90.00
#
_symmetry.space_group_name_H-M   'P 1'
#
loop_
_entity.id
_entity.type
_entity.pdbx_description
1 polymer ?
#
loop_
_entity_poly.entity_id
_entity_poly.type
_entity_poly.pdbx_seq_one_letter_code
_entity_poly.pdbx_strand_id
1 'polypeptide(L)'
;MPSKSPVSGGRRIQTRRSGVHGNGVFAVQDIAEGETLIEYKGEVITWKEALRRHPHDPAQPNHTFYFHIDDGRVIDGGVNGNAARWINHSCEPSCEADEQDGRVFIKALRNIAAGEELSYDYGLIIDEPYTKKLKADFPCWCGSENCRGTLLAPKSDKEKKGKKKDKKNEKKGEKKPSKKLDKNGGEARKESKKNPNVAKDAKSGKTGKR
;
A
#
# COMPACT_ATOMS: atom_id res chain seq x y z
N MET A 1 0.43 22.36 38.72
CA MET A 1 0.65 21.93 37.35
C MET A 1 1.83 22.72 36.82
N PRO A 2 3.00 22.15 36.57
CA PRO A 2 4.09 22.90 35.97
C PRO A 2 3.78 23.09 34.48
N SER A 3 3.67 24.36 34.05
CA SER A 3 3.54 24.75 32.66
C SER A 3 4.85 24.36 31.94
N LYS A 4 4.76 23.45 30.96
CA LYS A 4 5.90 23.14 30.09
C LYS A 4 6.16 24.36 29.19
N SER A 5 7.32 25.01 29.40
CA SER A 5 7.82 26.05 28.51
C SER A 5 7.89 25.54 27.06
N PRO A 6 7.62 26.37 26.04
CA PRO A 6 7.81 25.98 24.65
C PRO A 6 9.29 25.66 24.42
N VAL A 7 9.54 24.43 23.97
CA VAL A 7 10.88 23.93 23.68
C VAL A 7 11.45 24.76 22.52
N SER A 8 12.60 25.36 22.76
CA SER A 8 13.46 26.06 21.82
C SER A 8 13.51 25.39 20.45
N GLY A 9 13.38 26.18 19.35
CA GLY A 9 13.22 25.76 17.96
C GLY A 9 14.41 25.03 17.32
N GLY A 10 14.89 23.96 17.96
CA GLY A 10 15.91 23.06 17.42
C GLY A 10 15.30 22.01 16.49
N ARG A 11 16.15 21.43 15.64
CA ARG A 11 15.78 20.32 14.76
C ARG A 11 15.25 19.14 15.59
N ARG A 12 14.01 18.71 15.35
CA ARG A 12 13.36 17.63 16.11
C ARG A 12 13.69 16.24 15.57
N ILE A 13 13.92 16.13 14.27
CA ILE A 13 14.08 14.86 13.56
C ILE A 13 15.24 14.92 12.56
N GLN A 14 15.80 13.75 12.26
CA GLN A 14 16.91 13.60 11.30
C GLN A 14 16.78 12.33 10.50
N THR A 15 17.03 12.42 9.18
CA THR A 15 17.14 11.26 8.30
C THR A 15 18.52 10.61 8.46
N ARG A 16 18.55 9.27 8.64
CA ARG A 16 19.74 8.43 8.72
C ARG A 16 19.50 7.08 8.05
N ARG A 17 20.52 6.24 7.90
CA ARG A 17 20.34 4.82 7.53
C ARG A 17 19.51 4.13 8.60
N SER A 18 18.53 3.35 8.14
CA SER A 18 17.64 2.56 9.00
C SER A 18 18.10 1.12 9.11
N GLY A 19 17.86 0.48 10.24
CA GLY A 19 17.98 -0.96 10.42
C GLY A 19 16.80 -1.74 9.83
N VAL A 20 15.66 -1.07 9.54
CA VAL A 20 14.46 -1.68 8.96
C VAL A 20 14.59 -1.73 7.44
N HIS A 21 14.66 -0.57 6.79
CA HIS A 21 14.78 -0.47 5.33
C HIS A 21 15.38 0.87 4.91
N GLY A 22 16.37 0.85 4.03
CA GLY A 22 16.93 2.05 3.37
C GLY A 22 17.31 3.19 4.32
N ASN A 23 16.61 4.30 4.22
CA ASN A 23 16.69 5.43 5.13
C ASN A 23 15.54 5.37 6.15
N GLY A 24 15.73 6.00 7.30
CA GLY A 24 14.73 6.21 8.32
C GLY A 24 14.80 7.62 8.89
N VAL A 25 13.78 8.02 9.62
CA VAL A 25 13.72 9.30 10.34
C VAL A 25 13.80 9.04 11.82
N PHE A 26 14.65 9.75 12.51
CA PHE A 26 14.97 9.54 13.93
C PHE A 26 14.72 10.80 14.73
N ALA A 27 14.22 10.64 15.95
CA ALA A 27 14.15 11.71 16.92
C ALA A 27 15.56 12.17 17.33
N VAL A 28 15.83 13.47 17.35
CA VAL A 28 17.11 14.02 17.85
C VAL A 28 17.01 14.55 19.27
N GLN A 29 15.81 14.62 19.80
CA GLN A 29 15.49 14.94 21.19
C GLN A 29 14.17 14.26 21.56
N ASP A 30 13.84 14.18 22.83
CA ASP A 30 12.59 13.60 23.30
C ASP A 30 11.38 14.31 22.69
N ILE A 31 10.40 13.53 22.25
CA ILE A 31 9.16 13.97 21.62
C ILE A 31 8.02 13.53 22.53
N ALA A 32 7.11 14.44 22.83
CA ALA A 32 5.94 14.14 23.64
C ALA A 32 4.82 13.50 22.81
N GLU A 33 4.03 12.64 23.44
CA GLU A 33 2.77 12.13 22.86
C GLU A 33 1.89 13.28 22.39
N GLY A 34 1.25 13.12 21.21
CA GLY A 34 0.38 14.10 20.57
C GLY A 34 1.10 15.23 19.85
N GLU A 35 2.44 15.28 19.89
CA GLU A 35 3.21 16.30 19.18
C GLU A 35 3.16 16.09 17.67
N THR A 36 2.84 17.15 16.91
CA THR A 36 2.96 17.16 15.44
C THR A 36 4.42 17.42 15.04
N LEU A 37 5.00 16.49 14.28
CA LEU A 37 6.43 16.48 13.99
C LEU A 37 6.76 17.10 12.63
N ILE A 38 6.01 16.70 11.59
CA ILE A 38 6.28 17.10 10.22
C ILE A 38 5.03 16.88 9.36
N GLU A 39 4.82 17.73 8.37
CA GLU A 39 3.85 17.50 7.30
C GLU A 39 4.46 16.55 6.25
N TYR A 40 3.71 15.55 5.78
CA TYR A 40 4.09 14.73 4.64
C TYR A 40 3.91 15.54 3.36
N LYS A 41 4.99 16.00 2.76
CA LYS A 41 4.97 16.82 1.56
C LYS A 41 5.33 16.04 0.31
N GLY A 42 4.76 16.47 -0.81
CA GLY A 42 5.01 15.97 -2.14
C GLY A 42 4.12 16.67 -3.17
N GLU A 43 4.22 16.22 -4.40
CA GLU A 43 3.32 16.67 -5.46
C GLU A 43 1.95 15.99 -5.29
N VAL A 44 0.87 16.79 -5.27
CA VAL A 44 -0.50 16.24 -5.21
C VAL A 44 -0.97 15.91 -6.63
N ILE A 45 -1.23 14.62 -6.87
CA ILE A 45 -1.59 14.07 -8.18
C ILE A 45 -2.88 13.26 -8.13
N THR A 46 -3.48 12.98 -9.28
CA THR A 46 -4.59 12.05 -9.36
C THR A 46 -4.11 10.61 -9.26
N TRP A 47 -5.00 9.69 -8.84
CA TRP A 47 -4.69 8.25 -8.83
C TRP A 47 -4.28 7.73 -10.22
N LYS A 48 -4.92 8.24 -11.29
CA LYS A 48 -4.56 7.90 -12.66
C LYS A 48 -3.10 8.27 -12.99
N GLU A 49 -2.66 9.42 -12.55
CA GLU A 49 -1.27 9.87 -12.75
C GLU A 49 -0.29 9.04 -11.89
N ALA A 50 -0.66 8.70 -10.65
CA ALA A 50 0.14 7.82 -9.80
C ALA A 50 0.36 6.44 -10.48
N LEU A 51 -0.69 5.83 -11.04
CA LEU A 51 -0.59 4.58 -11.78
C LEU A 51 0.28 4.71 -13.05
N ARG A 52 0.23 5.86 -13.74
CA ARG A 52 1.08 6.10 -14.91
C ARG A 52 2.57 6.20 -14.55
N ARG A 53 2.88 6.76 -13.38
CA ARG A 53 4.26 6.88 -12.87
C ARG A 53 4.80 5.57 -12.29
N HIS A 54 3.92 4.65 -11.91
CA HIS A 54 4.28 3.39 -11.27
C HIS A 54 4.67 2.32 -12.29
N PRO A 55 5.70 1.47 -12.04
CA PRO A 55 6.65 1.60 -10.93
C PRO A 55 7.72 2.67 -11.20
N HIS A 56 8.11 3.44 -10.18
CA HIS A 56 9.21 4.42 -10.30
C HIS A 56 10.56 3.72 -10.52
N ASP A 57 10.75 2.58 -9.85
CA ASP A 57 11.93 1.73 -9.99
C ASP A 57 11.49 0.31 -10.34
N PRO A 58 11.75 -0.18 -11.58
CA PRO A 58 11.41 -1.54 -11.97
C PRO A 58 12.08 -2.63 -11.14
N ALA A 59 13.21 -2.34 -10.48
CA ALA A 59 13.89 -3.28 -9.58
C ALA A 59 13.19 -3.39 -8.22
N GLN A 60 12.40 -2.39 -7.84
CA GLN A 60 11.65 -2.32 -6.60
C GLN A 60 10.20 -1.86 -6.86
N PRO A 61 9.39 -2.65 -7.58
CA PRO A 61 8.10 -2.21 -8.11
C PRO A 61 7.10 -1.81 -7.03
N ASN A 62 7.25 -2.31 -5.81
CA ASN A 62 6.35 -2.01 -4.69
C ASN A 62 6.89 -0.89 -3.76
N HIS A 63 8.06 -0.32 -4.07
CA HIS A 63 8.65 0.75 -3.30
C HIS A 63 8.21 2.10 -3.87
N THR A 64 7.24 2.73 -3.22
CA THR A 64 6.71 4.04 -3.60
C THR A 64 6.68 4.99 -2.41
N PHE A 65 6.63 6.28 -2.69
CA PHE A 65 6.42 7.33 -1.68
C PHE A 65 5.02 7.94 -1.81
N TYR A 66 4.05 7.12 -2.20
CA TYR A 66 2.67 7.55 -2.38
C TYR A 66 1.91 7.52 -1.06
N PHE A 67 1.24 8.62 -0.76
CA PHE A 67 0.28 8.71 0.33
C PHE A 67 -1.10 9.01 -0.25
N HIS A 68 -2.06 8.11 -0.07
CA HIS A 68 -3.43 8.28 -0.53
C HIS A 68 -4.18 9.18 0.44
N ILE A 69 -4.90 10.20 -0.06
CA ILE A 69 -5.73 11.12 0.74
C ILE A 69 -7.21 10.92 0.46
N ASP A 70 -8.07 11.31 1.41
CA ASP A 70 -9.50 10.97 1.45
C ASP A 70 -10.31 11.42 0.23
N ASP A 71 -9.88 12.45 -0.47
CA ASP A 71 -10.53 12.93 -1.69
C ASP A 71 -10.18 12.13 -2.96
N GLY A 72 -9.46 11.02 -2.80
CA GLY A 72 -9.04 10.13 -3.89
C GLY A 72 -7.81 10.60 -4.66
N ARG A 73 -7.13 11.64 -4.20
CA ARG A 73 -5.83 12.07 -4.73
C ARG A 73 -4.68 11.38 -3.99
N VAL A 74 -3.48 11.61 -4.45
CA VAL A 74 -2.24 11.00 -3.92
C VAL A 74 -1.19 12.08 -3.75
N ILE A 75 -0.49 12.08 -2.63
CA ILE A 75 0.74 12.85 -2.44
C ILE A 75 1.91 11.98 -2.90
N ASP A 76 2.60 12.41 -3.95
CA ASP A 76 3.84 11.79 -4.42
C ASP A 76 5.04 12.42 -3.70
N GLY A 77 5.47 11.83 -2.61
CA GLY A 77 6.64 12.26 -1.84
C GLY A 77 7.98 12.11 -2.58
N GLY A 78 7.99 11.42 -3.72
CA GLY A 78 9.16 11.34 -4.62
C GLY A 78 9.46 12.66 -5.31
N VAL A 79 8.43 13.50 -5.51
CA VAL A 79 8.52 14.80 -6.19
C VAL A 79 8.24 15.91 -5.18
N ASN A 80 9.21 16.82 -5.01
CA ASN A 80 9.12 17.95 -4.06
C ASN A 80 8.81 17.52 -2.61
N GLY A 81 9.12 16.25 -2.26
CA GLY A 81 8.89 15.69 -0.93
C GLY A 81 9.92 16.17 0.10
N ASN A 82 9.65 15.89 1.35
CA ASN A 82 10.53 16.20 2.49
C ASN A 82 10.98 14.93 3.23
N ALA A 83 11.54 15.08 4.42
CA ALA A 83 12.05 13.96 5.22
C ALA A 83 10.96 12.94 5.61
N ALA A 84 9.67 13.34 5.66
CA ALA A 84 8.57 12.45 6.05
C ALA A 84 8.46 11.19 5.17
N ARG A 85 8.83 11.28 3.89
CA ARG A 85 8.83 10.12 2.96
C ARG A 85 9.73 8.97 3.40
N TRP A 86 10.71 9.23 4.28
CA TRP A 86 11.65 8.24 4.78
C TRP A 86 11.22 7.61 6.10
N ILE A 87 10.06 7.99 6.65
CA ILE A 87 9.53 7.34 7.85
C ILE A 87 9.06 5.94 7.47
N ASN A 88 9.66 4.92 8.10
CA ASN A 88 9.39 3.52 7.81
C ASN A 88 8.07 3.04 8.43
N HIS A 89 7.57 1.91 7.92
CA HIS A 89 6.42 1.23 8.50
C HIS A 89 6.78 0.48 9.78
N SER A 90 5.85 0.49 10.75
CA SER A 90 5.82 -0.47 11.84
C SER A 90 4.39 -0.99 12.08
N CYS A 91 4.30 -2.26 12.50
CA CYS A 91 3.03 -2.84 12.97
C CYS A 91 2.69 -2.42 14.40
N GLU A 92 3.67 -1.87 15.13
CA GLU A 92 3.55 -1.21 16.44
C GLU A 92 4.18 0.17 16.33
N PRO A 93 3.48 1.14 15.71
CA PRO A 93 4.07 2.41 15.32
C PRO A 93 4.27 3.37 16.50
N SER A 94 5.26 4.25 16.38
CA SER A 94 5.48 5.37 17.31
C SER A 94 4.69 6.62 16.91
N CYS A 95 4.24 6.69 15.65
CA CYS A 95 3.52 7.83 15.09
C CYS A 95 2.26 7.38 14.34
N GLU A 96 1.38 8.33 14.08
CA GLU A 96 0.27 8.21 13.14
C GLU A 96 0.37 9.27 12.04
N ALA A 97 -0.28 8.99 10.92
CA ALA A 97 -0.49 9.96 9.85
C ALA A 97 -1.92 10.49 9.97
N ASP A 98 -2.06 11.76 10.29
CA ASP A 98 -3.33 12.47 10.52
C ASP A 98 -3.61 13.38 9.32
N GLU A 99 -4.69 13.09 8.59
CA GLU A 99 -5.12 13.89 7.45
C GLU A 99 -6.04 15.02 7.89
N GLN A 100 -5.71 16.24 7.48
CA GLN A 100 -6.50 17.45 7.72
C GLN A 100 -6.58 18.26 6.42
N ASP A 101 -7.77 18.38 5.85
CA ASP A 101 -8.05 19.18 4.65
C ASP A 101 -7.12 18.84 3.45
N GLY A 102 -6.89 17.55 3.23
CA GLY A 102 -6.02 17.06 2.15
C GLY A 102 -4.53 17.25 2.39
N ARG A 103 -4.14 17.58 3.61
CA ARG A 103 -2.75 17.64 4.09
C ARG A 103 -2.54 16.56 5.15
N VAL A 104 -1.38 15.95 5.14
CA VAL A 104 -1.06 14.85 6.06
C VAL A 104 0.02 15.28 7.04
N PHE A 105 -0.23 15.10 8.32
CA PHE A 105 0.69 15.43 9.41
C PHE A 105 1.09 14.18 10.19
N ILE A 106 2.38 14.02 10.43
CA ILE A 106 2.89 12.94 11.27
C ILE A 106 2.88 13.40 12.71
N LYS A 107 2.15 12.67 13.56
CA LYS A 107 1.99 12.93 15.01
C LYS A 107 2.51 11.79 15.82
N ALA A 108 3.08 12.09 16.98
CA ALA A 108 3.52 11.08 17.94
C ALA A 108 2.32 10.43 18.64
N LEU A 109 2.23 9.08 18.60
CA LEU A 109 1.21 8.28 19.30
C LEU A 109 1.56 8.04 20.77
N ARG A 110 2.84 8.20 21.12
CA ARG A 110 3.39 8.01 22.46
C ARG A 110 4.61 8.90 22.64
N ASN A 111 5.16 8.96 23.84
CA ASN A 111 6.47 9.55 24.05
C ASN A 111 7.53 8.78 23.27
N ILE A 112 8.41 9.50 22.55
CA ILE A 112 9.48 8.96 21.71
C ILE A 112 10.80 9.51 22.25
N ALA A 113 11.74 8.63 22.57
CA ALA A 113 13.04 9.02 23.10
C ALA A 113 13.97 9.54 21.99
N ALA A 114 14.90 10.42 22.38
CA ALA A 114 15.99 10.83 21.50
C ALA A 114 16.77 9.60 20.99
N GLY A 115 17.03 9.55 19.69
CA GLY A 115 17.69 8.43 19.02
C GLY A 115 16.76 7.35 18.48
N GLU A 116 15.49 7.33 18.88
CA GLU A 116 14.49 6.36 18.41
C GLU A 116 14.08 6.64 16.95
N GLU A 117 13.88 5.58 16.15
CA GLU A 117 13.37 5.68 14.79
C GLU A 117 11.85 5.90 14.81
N LEU A 118 11.38 6.90 14.07
CA LEU A 118 9.96 7.15 13.85
C LEU A 118 9.38 6.14 12.88
N SER A 119 8.16 5.69 13.17
CA SER A 119 7.43 4.78 12.31
C SER A 119 5.93 5.06 12.35
N TYR A 120 5.21 4.78 11.26
CA TYR A 120 3.75 4.74 11.27
C TYR A 120 3.23 3.50 10.52
N ASP A 121 1.99 3.09 10.80
CA ASP A 121 1.35 2.02 10.04
C ASP A 121 0.92 2.56 8.67
N TYR A 122 1.48 2.04 7.60
CA TYR A 122 1.13 2.47 6.25
C TYR A 122 -0.32 2.19 5.88
N GLY A 123 -0.98 1.27 6.59
CA GLY A 123 -2.38 0.93 6.37
C GLY A 123 -2.66 0.48 4.93
N LEU A 124 -1.70 -0.16 4.25
CA LEU A 124 -1.78 -0.48 2.83
C LEU A 124 -2.96 -1.38 2.53
N ILE A 125 -3.91 -0.89 1.73
CA ILE A 125 -5.10 -1.63 1.29
C ILE A 125 -4.94 -1.94 -0.19
N ILE A 126 -5.11 -3.21 -0.56
CA ILE A 126 -5.16 -3.68 -1.95
C ILE A 126 -6.50 -4.39 -2.13
N ASP A 127 -7.25 -3.99 -3.16
CA ASP A 127 -8.58 -4.53 -3.46
C ASP A 127 -8.52 -5.90 -4.14
N GLU A 128 -7.69 -6.79 -3.58
CA GLU A 128 -7.53 -8.18 -3.97
C GLU A 128 -7.62 -9.11 -2.75
N PRO A 129 -7.92 -10.40 -2.95
CA PRO A 129 -7.81 -11.39 -1.87
C PRO A 129 -6.38 -11.46 -1.32
N TYR A 130 -6.21 -11.33 0.01
CA TYR A 130 -4.90 -11.43 0.66
C TYR A 130 -4.39 -12.87 0.65
N THR A 131 -3.86 -13.29 -0.49
CA THR A 131 -3.20 -14.60 -0.66
C THR A 131 -1.83 -14.61 0.02
N LYS A 132 -1.26 -15.81 0.20
CA LYS A 132 0.13 -15.94 0.69
C LYS A 132 1.11 -15.23 -0.24
N LYS A 133 0.88 -15.28 -1.56
CA LYS A 133 1.70 -14.59 -2.55
C LYS A 133 1.61 -13.08 -2.36
N LEU A 134 0.40 -12.50 -2.33
CA LEU A 134 0.22 -11.05 -2.16
C LEU A 134 0.88 -10.54 -0.87
N LYS A 135 0.79 -11.29 0.24
CA LYS A 135 1.47 -10.93 1.48
C LYS A 135 2.99 -10.97 1.36
N ALA A 136 3.53 -11.90 0.57
CA ALA A 136 4.96 -12.00 0.32
C ALA A 136 5.48 -10.91 -0.63
N ASP A 137 4.62 -10.38 -1.50
CA ASP A 137 4.94 -9.25 -2.38
C ASP A 137 5.06 -7.91 -1.59
N PHE A 138 4.47 -7.84 -0.38
CA PHE A 138 4.52 -6.69 0.53
C PHE A 138 5.00 -7.10 1.93
N PRO A 139 6.26 -7.54 2.07
CA PRO A 139 6.79 -8.03 3.34
C PRO A 139 7.02 -6.89 4.33
N CYS A 140 6.87 -7.17 5.63
CA CYS A 140 7.22 -6.25 6.71
C CYS A 140 8.41 -6.79 7.51
N TRP A 141 9.38 -5.92 7.77
CA TRP A 141 10.59 -6.19 8.57
C TRP A 141 10.73 -5.24 9.77
N CYS A 142 9.62 -4.73 10.29
CA CYS A 142 9.66 -3.74 11.39
C CYS A 142 10.27 -4.28 12.69
N GLY A 143 10.35 -5.60 12.86
CA GLY A 143 10.95 -6.23 14.04
C GLY A 143 10.11 -6.12 15.32
N SER A 144 8.88 -5.57 15.27
CA SER A 144 8.00 -5.51 16.44
C SER A 144 7.53 -6.91 16.86
N GLU A 145 7.20 -7.07 18.14
CA GLU A 145 6.75 -8.35 18.71
C GLU A 145 5.49 -8.89 18.01
N ASN A 146 4.54 -7.98 17.73
CA ASN A 146 3.29 -8.32 17.04
C ASN A 146 3.34 -8.02 15.54
N CYS A 147 4.50 -8.18 14.91
CA CYS A 147 4.65 -7.93 13.48
C CYS A 147 3.72 -8.82 12.64
N ARG A 148 2.96 -8.21 11.75
CA ARG A 148 2.03 -8.91 10.84
C ARG A 148 2.74 -9.69 9.71
N GLY A 149 4.05 -9.49 9.54
CA GLY A 149 4.84 -10.06 8.44
C GLY A 149 4.50 -9.46 7.06
N THR A 150 3.64 -8.43 7.01
CA THR A 150 3.23 -7.76 5.79
C THR A 150 2.85 -6.30 6.05
N LEU A 151 3.06 -5.42 5.06
CA LEU A 151 2.63 -4.01 5.09
C LEU A 151 1.12 -3.85 4.92
N LEU A 152 0.41 -4.91 4.47
CA LEU A 152 -1.02 -4.87 4.24
C LEU A 152 -1.80 -4.66 5.54
N ALA A 153 -2.76 -3.75 5.51
CA ALA A 153 -3.67 -3.52 6.62
C ALA A 153 -4.49 -4.78 6.94
N PRO A 154 -4.86 -5.02 8.21
CA PRO A 154 -5.83 -6.07 8.53
C PRO A 154 -7.14 -5.85 7.81
N LYS A 155 -7.69 -6.87 7.15
CA LYS A 155 -9.04 -6.76 6.56
C LYS A 155 -10.09 -6.59 7.64
N SER A 156 -10.97 -5.62 7.46
CA SER A 156 -12.07 -5.37 8.37
C SER A 156 -13.00 -6.59 8.47
N ASP A 157 -13.68 -6.78 9.61
CA ASP A 157 -14.62 -7.91 9.81
C ASP A 157 -15.84 -7.86 8.87
N LYS A 158 -16.16 -6.68 8.31
CA LYS A 158 -17.19 -6.52 7.27
C LYS A 158 -16.79 -7.21 5.97
N GLU A 159 -15.54 -7.10 5.55
CA GLU A 159 -15.01 -7.77 4.35
C GLU A 159 -14.87 -9.28 4.52
N LYS A 160 -14.60 -9.76 5.74
CA LYS A 160 -14.57 -11.19 6.08
C LYS A 160 -15.95 -11.84 5.98
N LYS A 161 -17.04 -11.10 6.30
CA LYS A 161 -18.43 -11.58 6.25
C LYS A 161 -18.99 -11.61 4.83
N GLY A 162 -18.61 -10.68 3.94
CA GLY A 162 -19.02 -10.66 2.54
C GLY A 162 -18.61 -11.96 1.81
N LYS A 163 -17.37 -12.36 1.91
CA LYS A 163 -16.83 -13.57 1.23
C LYS A 163 -17.37 -14.91 1.75
N LYS A 164 -17.93 -14.95 2.99
CA LYS A 164 -18.63 -16.15 3.49
C LYS A 164 -20.03 -16.31 2.89
N LYS A 165 -20.69 -15.22 2.47
CA LYS A 165 -22.00 -15.29 1.81
C LYS A 165 -21.87 -15.76 0.37
N ASP A 166 -20.87 -15.29 -0.37
CA ASP A 166 -20.66 -15.66 -1.77
C ASP A 166 -20.27 -17.14 -1.91
N LYS A 167 -19.36 -17.66 -1.06
CA LYS A 167 -19.01 -19.10 -1.03
C LYS A 167 -20.17 -20.01 -0.61
N LYS A 168 -21.18 -19.52 0.12
CA LYS A 168 -22.36 -20.29 0.50
C LYS A 168 -23.39 -20.35 -0.61
N ASN A 169 -23.40 -19.35 -1.51
CA ASN A 169 -24.29 -19.34 -2.67
C ASN A 169 -23.76 -20.21 -3.80
N GLU A 170 -22.44 -20.24 -4.05
CA GLU A 170 -21.86 -21.11 -5.08
C GLU A 170 -22.03 -22.62 -4.75
N LYS A 171 -21.99 -23.03 -3.45
CA LYS A 171 -22.25 -24.43 -3.07
C LYS A 171 -23.71 -24.86 -3.12
N LYS A 172 -24.67 -23.94 -3.31
CA LYS A 172 -26.08 -24.30 -3.44
C LYS A 172 -26.55 -24.49 -4.90
N GLY A 173 -25.72 -24.14 -5.89
CA GLY A 173 -26.02 -24.26 -7.32
C GLY A 173 -25.76 -25.62 -7.95
N GLU A 174 -25.03 -26.53 -7.30
CA GLU A 174 -24.74 -27.86 -7.83
C GLU A 174 -25.65 -28.96 -7.24
N LYS A 175 -26.95 -28.88 -7.53
CA LYS A 175 -27.82 -30.06 -7.53
C LYS A 175 -28.18 -30.38 -8.96
N LYS A 176 -27.52 -31.41 -9.52
CA LYS A 176 -27.83 -32.02 -10.80
C LYS A 176 -29.29 -32.46 -10.85
N PRO A 177 -30.06 -32.15 -11.91
CA PRO A 177 -31.29 -32.87 -12.19
C PRO A 177 -30.96 -34.20 -12.88
N SER A 178 -31.56 -35.25 -12.35
CA SER A 178 -31.54 -36.60 -12.89
C SER A 178 -32.11 -36.66 -14.31
N LYS A 179 -31.45 -37.44 -15.15
CA LYS A 179 -31.85 -37.80 -16.52
C LYS A 179 -33.23 -38.44 -16.55
N LYS A 180 -34.12 -37.91 -17.39
CA LYS A 180 -35.15 -38.69 -18.09
C LYS A 180 -34.83 -38.63 -19.56
N LEU A 181 -34.70 -39.80 -20.15
CA LEU A 181 -34.62 -40.04 -21.61
C LEU A 181 -35.96 -39.72 -22.22
N ASP A 182 -35.97 -38.93 -23.27
CA ASP A 182 -36.93 -39.11 -24.39
C ASP A 182 -36.23 -38.76 -25.72
N LYS A 183 -36.37 -39.67 -26.65
CA LYS A 183 -35.89 -39.65 -28.00
C LYS A 183 -36.83 -38.78 -28.86
N ASN A 184 -36.32 -37.81 -29.61
CA ASN A 184 -36.66 -37.64 -31.02
C ASN A 184 -35.78 -36.58 -31.69
N GLY A 185 -35.49 -36.87 -32.96
CA GLY A 185 -34.49 -36.26 -33.80
C GLY A 185 -34.79 -34.86 -34.33
N GLY A 186 -33.79 -34.29 -34.95
CA GLY A 186 -33.89 -33.08 -35.77
C GLY A 186 -32.51 -32.44 -35.94
N GLU A 187 -31.96 -32.64 -37.15
CA GLU A 187 -30.76 -31.98 -37.67
C GLU A 187 -30.93 -30.45 -37.70
N ALA A 188 -29.86 -29.68 -37.45
CA ALA A 188 -29.24 -28.81 -38.43
C ALA A 188 -28.42 -27.66 -37.80
N ARG A 189 -27.26 -27.56 -38.35
CA ARG A 189 -26.45 -26.37 -38.71
C ARG A 189 -25.56 -25.71 -37.68
N LYS A 190 -24.29 -25.91 -37.98
CA LYS A 190 -23.10 -25.13 -37.58
C LYS A 190 -23.23 -23.66 -38.02
N GLU A 191 -22.84 -22.75 -37.15
CA GLU A 191 -22.13 -21.55 -37.58
C GLU A 191 -21.12 -21.11 -36.53
N SER A 192 -19.88 -21.09 -36.96
CA SER A 192 -18.69 -20.64 -36.29
C SER A 192 -18.59 -19.12 -36.35
N LYS A 193 -18.30 -18.46 -35.22
CA LYS A 193 -17.66 -17.13 -35.26
C LYS A 193 -16.37 -17.15 -34.47
N LYS A 194 -15.27 -17.10 -35.23
CA LYS A 194 -13.90 -16.85 -34.83
C LYS A 194 -13.77 -15.45 -34.27
N ASN A 195 -13.05 -15.31 -33.20
CA ASN A 195 -12.49 -14.06 -32.74
C ASN A 195 -10.98 -14.08 -33.02
N PRO A 196 -10.44 -13.15 -33.80
CA PRO A 196 -9.01 -13.01 -33.98
C PRO A 196 -8.52 -11.73 -33.33
N ASN A 197 -7.51 -11.83 -32.46
CA ASN A 197 -6.39 -10.90 -32.45
C ASN A 197 -5.34 -11.31 -31.44
N VAL A 198 -4.41 -12.08 -31.94
CA VAL A 198 -3.05 -12.17 -31.42
C VAL A 198 -2.18 -11.66 -32.56
N ALA A 199 -1.49 -10.56 -32.35
CA ALA A 199 -0.39 -10.15 -33.20
C ALA A 199 0.90 -10.17 -32.39
N LYS A 200 1.71 -11.17 -32.71
CA LYS A 200 3.15 -11.18 -32.54
C LYS A 200 3.75 -10.20 -33.52
N ASP A 201 4.83 -9.51 -33.12
CA ASP A 201 6.02 -9.53 -33.97
C ASP A 201 7.25 -9.05 -33.17
N ALA A 202 8.21 -9.96 -33.16
CA ALA A 202 9.60 -9.72 -32.86
C ALA A 202 10.34 -9.47 -34.15
N LYS A 203 11.36 -8.59 -34.17
CA LYS A 203 12.69 -8.78 -34.76
C LYS A 203 13.39 -7.44 -34.94
N SER A 204 14.52 -7.28 -34.25
CA SER A 204 15.89 -7.32 -34.77
C SER A 204 16.33 -6.12 -35.63
N GLY A 205 17.38 -5.48 -35.20
CA GLY A 205 18.16 -4.53 -36.00
C GLY A 205 19.45 -4.14 -35.32
N LYS A 206 20.50 -4.82 -35.69
CA LYS A 206 21.92 -4.61 -35.35
C LYS A 206 22.48 -3.33 -35.94
N THR A 207 23.59 -2.89 -35.30
CA THR A 207 24.80 -2.23 -35.84
C THR A 207 24.87 -0.73 -35.87
N GLY A 208 26.02 -0.22 -35.37
CA GLY A 208 26.69 0.96 -35.89
C GLY A 208 27.56 1.71 -34.90
N LYS A 209 28.84 1.34 -34.87
CA LYS A 209 29.98 2.09 -34.35
C LYS A 209 29.97 3.58 -34.70
N ARG A 210 30.26 4.45 -33.77
CA ARG A 210 31.45 5.31 -33.72
C ARG A 210 31.53 6.00 -32.37
#